data_b7bb2ac24b8270769b7ba56bd42b01f8
#
_entry.id   b7bb2ac24b8270769b7ba56bd42b01f8
#
_cell.length_a   1.000
_cell.length_b   1.000
_cell.length_c   1.000
_cell.angle_alpha   90.00
_cell.angle_beta   90.00
_cell.angle_gamma   90.00
#
_symmetry.space_group_name_H-M   'P 1'
#
loop_
_entity.id
_entity.type
_entity.pdbx_description
1 polymer ?
#
loop_
_entity_poly.entity_id
_entity_poly.type
_entity_poly.pdbx_seq_one_letter_code
_entity_poly.pdbx_strand_id
1 'polypeptide(L)'
;MAIGILLVGGMGTRLKPLTNQTPKPMLPVAGLPVTERQLLAAKKAGISTVILATSYLSEVFTPYFGDGSKWGMKLLYAVEREPLGTGGAIRNAASLINFADSTEEFVIFNGDVLSGHNIAAQLDFHRRNQADATLHLIDVADARAFGCVPTDPNGRVIDFLEKMENPVTNSINAGCYVFNASVI
;
A
#
# COMPACT_ATOMS: atom_id res chain seq x y z
N MET A 1 -10.69 14.03 -0.93
CA MET A 1 -10.68 12.96 -1.98
C MET A 1 -9.54 12.00 -1.62
N ALA A 2 -9.68 10.68 -1.81
CA ALA A 2 -8.61 9.77 -1.43
C ALA A 2 -7.58 9.60 -2.57
N ILE A 3 -6.29 9.57 -2.21
CA ILE A 3 -5.15 9.38 -3.12
C ILE A 3 -4.49 8.05 -2.80
N GLY A 4 -4.22 7.24 -3.81
CA GLY A 4 -3.50 5.97 -3.64
C GLY A 4 -1.99 6.17 -3.63
N ILE A 5 -1.27 5.42 -2.79
CA ILE A 5 0.19 5.27 -2.85
C ILE A 5 0.49 3.78 -2.90
N LEU A 6 1.13 3.32 -3.98
CA LEU A 6 1.60 1.94 -4.11
C LEU A 6 3.11 1.88 -3.83
N LEU A 7 3.50 1.12 -2.82
CA LEU A 7 4.90 0.92 -2.45
C LEU A 7 5.51 -0.19 -3.32
N VAL A 8 6.08 0.17 -4.45
CA VAL A 8 6.55 -0.77 -5.48
C VAL A 8 8.08 -0.82 -5.64
N GLY A 9 8.83 -0.18 -4.73
CA GLY A 9 10.29 -0.04 -4.80
C GLY A 9 11.14 -1.23 -4.33
N GLY A 10 10.52 -2.32 -3.87
CA GLY A 10 11.26 -3.45 -3.28
C GLY A 10 12.06 -4.28 -4.28
N MET A 11 13.28 -4.69 -3.92
CA MET A 11 14.20 -5.48 -4.78
C MET A 11 13.72 -6.93 -5.05
N GLY A 12 12.81 -7.49 -4.24
CA GLY A 12 12.25 -8.83 -4.42
C GLY A 12 13.29 -9.97 -4.42
N THR A 13 14.37 -9.85 -3.66
CA THR A 13 15.55 -10.73 -3.71
C THR A 13 15.25 -12.22 -3.53
N ARG A 14 14.19 -12.56 -2.76
CA ARG A 14 13.75 -13.96 -2.53
C ARG A 14 13.18 -14.63 -3.79
N LEU A 15 12.79 -13.84 -4.80
CA LEU A 15 12.21 -14.34 -6.05
C LEU A 15 13.21 -14.38 -7.20
N LYS A 16 14.51 -14.17 -6.94
CA LYS A 16 15.54 -14.33 -7.98
C LYS A 16 15.55 -15.77 -8.50
N PRO A 17 15.74 -15.97 -9.83
CA PRO A 17 16.16 -14.99 -10.84
C PRO A 17 15.03 -14.18 -11.47
N LEU A 18 13.76 -14.42 -11.16
CA LEU A 18 12.60 -13.74 -11.78
C LEU A 18 12.66 -12.21 -11.64
N THR A 19 13.23 -11.74 -10.54
CA THR A 19 13.34 -10.31 -10.22
C THR A 19 14.64 -9.65 -10.66
N ASN A 20 15.48 -10.30 -11.48
CA ASN A 20 16.72 -9.69 -11.98
C ASN A 20 16.47 -8.54 -12.99
N GLN A 21 15.39 -8.66 -13.77
CA GLN A 21 15.03 -7.69 -14.82
C GLN A 21 13.60 -7.17 -14.72
N THR A 22 12.80 -7.74 -13.81
CA THR A 22 11.40 -7.38 -13.61
C THR A 22 11.15 -7.13 -12.13
N PRO A 23 10.75 -5.93 -11.71
CA PRO A 23 10.42 -5.68 -10.31
C PRO A 23 9.34 -6.64 -9.83
N LYS A 24 9.41 -7.08 -8.57
CA LYS A 24 8.42 -8.01 -7.99
C LYS A 24 6.97 -7.58 -8.25
N PRO A 25 6.57 -6.29 -8.09
CA PRO A 25 5.22 -5.85 -8.36
C PRO A 25 4.81 -5.89 -9.84
N MET A 26 5.78 -6.02 -10.75
CA MET A 26 5.55 -6.15 -12.19
C MET A 26 5.46 -7.62 -12.67
N LEU A 27 5.73 -8.58 -11.78
CA LEU A 27 5.55 -9.99 -12.12
C LEU A 27 4.07 -10.29 -12.37
N PRO A 28 3.75 -11.03 -13.45
CA PRO A 28 2.37 -11.32 -13.81
C PRO A 28 1.78 -12.38 -12.88
N VAL A 29 0.57 -12.10 -12.39
CA VAL A 29 -0.29 -13.05 -11.69
C VAL A 29 -1.57 -13.19 -12.49
N ALA A 30 -1.85 -14.40 -13.01
CA ALA A 30 -2.96 -14.64 -13.93
C ALA A 30 -3.03 -13.62 -15.09
N GLY A 31 -1.88 -13.41 -15.74
CA GLY A 31 -1.74 -12.59 -16.95
C GLY A 31 -1.62 -11.08 -16.77
N LEU A 32 -1.73 -10.53 -15.55
CA LEU A 32 -1.59 -9.10 -15.28
C LEU A 32 -0.54 -8.86 -14.19
N PRO A 33 0.26 -7.77 -14.27
CA PRO A 33 1.12 -7.36 -13.18
C PRO A 33 0.37 -7.16 -11.87
N VAL A 34 1.02 -7.48 -10.72
CA VAL A 34 0.45 -7.23 -9.40
C VAL A 34 0.03 -5.77 -9.24
N THR A 35 0.90 -4.83 -9.67
CA THR A 35 0.61 -3.39 -9.66
C THR A 35 -0.68 -3.05 -10.43
N GLU A 36 -0.91 -3.64 -11.61
CA GLU A 36 -2.13 -3.37 -12.37
C GLU A 36 -3.38 -3.84 -11.64
N ARG A 37 -3.33 -5.00 -10.98
CA ARG A 37 -4.44 -5.49 -10.15
C ARG A 37 -4.75 -4.56 -8.99
N GLN A 38 -3.72 -4.02 -8.36
CA GLN A 38 -3.89 -3.04 -7.28
C GLN A 38 -4.47 -1.71 -7.80
N LEU A 39 -4.04 -1.23 -8.97
CA LEU A 39 -4.62 -0.04 -9.62
C LEU A 39 -6.11 -0.25 -9.92
N LEU A 40 -6.50 -1.42 -10.45
CA LEU A 40 -7.90 -1.75 -10.71
C LEU A 40 -8.73 -1.81 -9.42
N ALA A 41 -8.17 -2.35 -8.34
CA ALA A 41 -8.82 -2.36 -7.02
C ALA A 41 -8.99 -0.94 -6.45
N ALA A 42 -7.96 -0.10 -6.55
CA ALA A 42 -8.01 1.31 -6.15
C ALA A 42 -9.08 2.09 -6.95
N LYS A 43 -9.11 1.91 -8.28
CA LYS A 43 -10.13 2.51 -9.14
C LYS A 43 -11.55 2.09 -8.74
N LYS A 44 -11.76 0.80 -8.46
CA LYS A 44 -13.06 0.29 -7.99
C LYS A 44 -13.51 0.92 -6.67
N ALA A 45 -12.57 1.32 -5.83
CA ALA A 45 -12.82 2.06 -4.58
C ALA A 45 -13.02 3.58 -4.78
N GLY A 46 -13.03 4.07 -6.03
CA GLY A 46 -13.20 5.49 -6.34
C GLY A 46 -11.93 6.34 -6.27
N ILE A 47 -10.75 5.70 -6.15
CA ILE A 47 -9.46 6.39 -6.17
C ILE A 47 -9.06 6.65 -7.62
N SER A 48 -8.96 7.92 -8.01
CA SER A 48 -8.65 8.33 -9.38
C SER A 48 -7.20 8.78 -9.58
N THR A 49 -6.49 9.09 -8.50
CA THR A 49 -5.07 9.47 -8.54
C THR A 49 -4.26 8.47 -7.72
N VAL A 50 -3.20 7.91 -8.31
CA VAL A 50 -2.31 6.97 -7.63
C VAL A 50 -0.86 7.37 -7.87
N ILE A 51 -0.05 7.32 -6.83
CA ILE A 51 1.37 7.57 -6.86
C ILE A 51 2.09 6.23 -6.71
N LEU A 52 2.94 5.89 -7.68
CA LEU A 52 3.82 4.73 -7.60
C LEU A 52 5.12 5.15 -6.91
N ALA A 53 5.34 4.70 -5.68
CA ALA A 53 6.60 4.89 -4.97
C ALA A 53 7.59 3.83 -5.44
N THR A 54 8.47 4.21 -6.36
CA THR A 54 9.40 3.33 -7.07
C THR A 54 10.83 3.57 -6.63
N SER A 55 11.68 2.54 -6.75
CA SER A 55 13.14 2.67 -6.59
C SER A 55 13.86 1.71 -7.54
N TYR A 56 13.93 0.43 -7.19
CA TYR A 56 14.56 -0.60 -7.99
C TYR A 56 13.83 -0.82 -9.33
N LEU A 57 14.56 -0.71 -10.45
CA LEU A 57 14.03 -0.85 -11.81
C LEU A 57 12.81 0.07 -12.07
N SER A 58 12.88 1.31 -11.59
CA SER A 58 11.79 2.29 -11.75
C SER A 58 11.41 2.55 -13.20
N GLU A 59 12.38 2.43 -14.11
CA GLU A 59 12.23 2.60 -15.56
C GLU A 59 11.27 1.58 -16.21
N VAL A 60 10.98 0.46 -15.55
CA VAL A 60 10.06 -0.57 -16.08
C VAL A 60 8.59 -0.15 -15.96
N PHE A 61 8.25 0.71 -15.01
CA PHE A 61 6.86 1.09 -14.74
C PHE A 61 6.29 2.07 -15.76
N THR A 62 7.04 3.12 -16.09
CA THR A 62 6.56 4.20 -16.98
C THR A 62 6.19 3.70 -18.38
N PRO A 63 6.97 2.84 -19.07
CA PRO A 63 6.57 2.32 -20.38
C PRO A 63 5.28 1.50 -20.36
N TYR A 64 4.98 0.83 -19.24
CA TYR A 64 3.79 0.00 -19.11
C TYR A 64 2.56 0.81 -18.73
N PHE A 65 2.68 1.69 -17.73
CA PHE A 65 1.56 2.39 -17.12
C PHE A 65 1.33 3.81 -17.67
N GLY A 66 2.35 4.46 -18.26
CA GLY A 66 2.24 5.82 -18.75
C GLY A 66 1.76 6.79 -17.68
N ASP A 67 0.85 7.68 -18.05
CA ASP A 67 0.19 8.63 -17.17
C ASP A 67 -1.08 8.07 -16.47
N GLY A 68 -1.43 6.81 -16.75
CA GLY A 68 -2.62 6.15 -16.21
C GLY A 68 -3.89 6.35 -17.02
N SER A 69 -3.88 7.13 -18.10
CA SER A 69 -5.06 7.41 -18.93
C SER A 69 -5.71 6.14 -19.49
N LYS A 70 -4.92 5.11 -19.82
CA LYS A 70 -5.39 3.79 -20.26
C LYS A 70 -6.36 3.16 -19.26
N TRP A 71 -6.20 3.41 -17.97
CA TRP A 71 -7.09 2.93 -16.90
C TRP A 71 -8.10 3.99 -16.45
N GLY A 72 -8.12 5.18 -17.07
CA GLY A 72 -8.94 6.30 -16.65
C GLY A 72 -8.58 6.80 -15.24
N MET A 73 -7.28 6.80 -14.94
CA MET A 73 -6.68 7.25 -13.68
C MET A 73 -5.55 8.25 -13.99
N LYS A 74 -5.11 8.98 -12.98
CA LYS A 74 -3.90 9.78 -13.02
C LYS A 74 -2.81 9.04 -12.25
N LEU A 75 -1.70 8.72 -12.90
CA LEU A 75 -0.54 8.12 -12.26
C LEU A 75 0.61 9.12 -12.15
N LEU A 76 1.22 9.14 -10.97
CA LEU A 76 2.44 9.89 -10.67
C LEU A 76 3.52 8.90 -10.23
N TYR A 77 4.78 9.29 -10.34
CA TYR A 77 5.93 8.45 -10.02
C TYR A 77 6.84 9.18 -9.03
N ALA A 78 6.93 8.66 -7.82
CA ALA A 78 7.87 9.10 -6.81
C ALA A 78 9.07 8.17 -6.83
N VAL A 79 10.16 8.60 -7.47
CA VAL A 79 11.38 7.77 -7.60
C VAL A 79 12.30 8.06 -6.42
N GLU A 80 12.64 7.01 -5.67
CA GLU A 80 13.68 7.07 -4.64
C GLU A 80 15.04 6.82 -5.25
N ARG A 81 15.98 7.72 -5.02
CA ARG A 81 17.38 7.57 -5.41
C ARG A 81 18.17 6.75 -4.39
N GLU A 82 17.78 6.83 -3.14
CA GLU A 82 18.33 6.10 -1.99
C GLU A 82 17.19 5.50 -1.18
N PRO A 83 17.38 4.36 -0.50
CA PRO A 83 16.33 3.73 0.29
C PRO A 83 15.87 4.64 1.45
N LEU A 84 14.62 5.07 1.41
CA LEU A 84 14.00 5.93 2.43
C LEU A 84 13.26 5.13 3.51
N GLY A 85 13.13 3.83 3.34
CA GLY A 85 12.26 2.98 4.15
C GLY A 85 10.78 3.26 3.88
N THR A 86 9.89 2.50 4.52
CA THR A 86 8.45 2.56 4.23
C THR A 86 7.86 3.95 4.48
N GLY A 87 8.12 4.54 5.65
CA GLY A 87 7.60 5.87 6.00
C GLY A 87 8.17 6.97 5.11
N GLY A 88 9.47 6.92 4.80
CA GLY A 88 10.10 7.86 3.89
C GLY A 88 9.58 7.77 2.46
N ALA A 89 9.30 6.56 1.96
CA ALA A 89 8.68 6.33 0.66
C ALA A 89 7.28 6.96 0.58
N ILE A 90 6.47 6.78 1.62
CA ILE A 90 5.14 7.38 1.72
C ILE A 90 5.23 8.90 1.69
N ARG A 91 6.10 9.48 2.52
CA ARG A 91 6.30 10.93 2.58
C ARG A 91 6.81 11.50 1.25
N ASN A 92 7.78 10.84 0.62
CA ASN A 92 8.28 11.22 -0.69
C ASN A 92 7.18 11.18 -1.75
N ALA A 93 6.34 10.15 -1.76
CA ALA A 93 5.22 10.04 -2.68
C ALA A 93 4.18 11.15 -2.42
N ALA A 94 3.79 11.36 -1.17
CA ALA A 94 2.83 12.39 -0.80
C ALA A 94 3.29 13.81 -1.19
N SER A 95 4.60 14.08 -1.14
CA SER A 95 5.16 15.40 -1.52
C SER A 95 4.91 15.81 -2.98
N LEU A 96 4.54 14.86 -3.86
CA LEU A 96 4.14 15.17 -5.25
C LEU A 96 2.76 15.83 -5.35
N ILE A 97 2.00 15.80 -4.27
CA ILE A 97 0.68 16.41 -4.16
C ILE A 97 0.79 17.59 -3.19
N ASN A 98 0.27 18.74 -3.59
CA ASN A 98 0.17 19.87 -2.66
C ASN A 98 -1.04 19.63 -1.75
N PHE A 99 -0.79 19.17 -0.53
CA PHE A 99 -1.82 18.84 0.46
C PHE A 99 -1.77 19.72 1.73
N ALA A 100 -1.08 20.86 1.68
CA ALA A 100 -0.80 21.70 2.85
C ALA A 100 -2.05 22.17 3.63
N ASP A 101 -3.23 22.15 3.01
CA ASP A 101 -4.51 22.52 3.64
C ASP A 101 -5.55 21.38 3.57
N SER A 102 -5.11 20.13 3.37
CA SER A 102 -6.03 19.11 2.90
C SER A 102 -6.59 18.23 4.00
N THR A 103 -7.89 18.05 3.94
CA THR A 103 -8.64 16.91 4.51
C THR A 103 -8.46 15.65 3.65
N GLU A 104 -7.36 15.52 2.91
CA GLU A 104 -7.12 14.41 2.03
C GLU A 104 -6.69 13.17 2.82
N GLU A 105 -7.08 12.03 2.30
CA GLU A 105 -6.75 10.72 2.83
C GLU A 105 -5.83 10.01 1.84
N PHE A 106 -4.81 9.37 2.33
CA PHE A 106 -3.92 8.53 1.53
C PHE A 106 -4.22 7.07 1.79
N VAL A 107 -4.51 6.31 0.73
CA VAL A 107 -4.63 4.85 0.80
C VAL A 107 -3.32 4.25 0.33
N ILE A 108 -2.60 3.65 1.26
CA ILE A 108 -1.28 3.07 1.02
C ILE A 108 -1.41 1.56 0.82
N PHE A 109 -0.77 1.03 -0.21
CA PHE A 109 -0.74 -0.39 -0.53
C PHE A 109 0.68 -0.91 -0.52
N ASN A 110 0.92 -2.00 0.19
CA ASN A 110 2.13 -2.77 -0.02
C ASN A 110 2.08 -3.38 -1.43
N GLY A 111 3.04 -3.05 -2.29
CA GLY A 111 3.05 -3.39 -3.71
C GLY A 111 3.17 -4.87 -4.05
N ASP A 112 3.30 -5.72 -3.05
CA ASP A 112 3.42 -7.18 -3.19
C ASP A 112 2.25 -7.96 -2.59
N VAL A 113 1.21 -7.26 -2.15
CA VAL A 113 0.01 -7.85 -1.54
C VAL A 113 -1.18 -7.76 -2.50
N LEU A 114 -1.82 -8.89 -2.78
CA LEU A 114 -3.12 -8.96 -3.42
C LEU A 114 -4.14 -9.45 -2.39
N SER A 115 -5.14 -8.65 -2.14
CA SER A 115 -6.25 -9.00 -1.25
C SER A 115 -7.59 -8.68 -1.91
N GLY A 116 -8.63 -9.39 -1.49
CA GLY A 116 -10.00 -9.14 -1.93
C GLY A 116 -10.78 -8.21 -1.00
N HIS A 117 -10.13 -7.48 -0.09
CA HIS A 117 -10.83 -6.63 0.87
C HIS A 117 -11.48 -5.41 0.21
N ASN A 118 -12.50 -4.88 0.86
CA ASN A 118 -13.25 -3.73 0.38
C ASN A 118 -12.58 -2.41 0.84
N ILE A 119 -11.76 -1.83 -0.03
CA ILE A 119 -11.04 -0.57 0.23
C ILE A 119 -12.03 0.58 0.51
N ALA A 120 -13.16 0.65 -0.19
CA ALA A 120 -14.17 1.67 0.05
C ALA A 120 -14.75 1.56 1.47
N ALA A 121 -15.03 0.34 1.94
CA ALA A 121 -15.48 0.10 3.31
C ALA A 121 -14.41 0.48 4.36
N GLN A 122 -13.13 0.29 4.06
CA GLN A 122 -12.02 0.74 4.93
C GLN A 122 -11.97 2.26 5.01
N LEU A 123 -12.13 2.98 3.89
CA LEU A 123 -12.24 4.45 3.86
C LEU A 123 -13.44 4.95 4.67
N ASP A 124 -14.60 4.32 4.50
CA ASP A 124 -15.81 4.67 5.25
C ASP A 124 -15.65 4.41 6.75
N PHE A 125 -14.97 3.33 7.12
CA PHE A 125 -14.64 3.03 8.52
C PHE A 125 -13.69 4.08 9.09
N HIS A 126 -12.64 4.45 8.36
CA HIS A 126 -11.68 5.49 8.73
C HIS A 126 -12.39 6.82 9.05
N ARG A 127 -13.26 7.27 8.14
CA ARG A 127 -14.01 8.53 8.27
C ARG A 127 -15.00 8.50 9.43
N ARG A 128 -15.76 7.42 9.58
CA ARG A 128 -16.75 7.28 10.67
C ARG A 128 -16.12 7.28 12.06
N ASN A 129 -14.91 6.75 12.17
CA ASN A 129 -14.18 6.71 13.44
C ASN A 129 -13.29 7.94 13.64
N GLN A 130 -13.24 8.87 12.68
CA GLN A 130 -12.35 10.04 12.73
C GLN A 130 -10.91 9.65 13.08
N ALA A 131 -10.45 8.55 12.49
CA ALA A 131 -9.15 7.98 12.79
C ALA A 131 -8.03 8.75 12.06
N ASP A 132 -6.86 8.87 12.67
CA ASP A 132 -5.66 9.41 12.01
C ASP A 132 -5.04 8.38 11.08
N ALA A 133 -5.12 7.09 11.47
CA ALA A 133 -4.65 5.95 10.71
C ALA A 133 -5.61 4.76 10.86
N THR A 134 -5.84 4.02 9.78
CA THR A 134 -6.63 2.79 9.76
C THR A 134 -5.87 1.70 9.03
N LEU A 135 -5.70 0.56 9.68
CA LEU A 135 -5.01 -0.60 9.15
C LEU A 135 -6.04 -1.64 8.66
N HIS A 136 -5.75 -2.27 7.54
CA HIS A 136 -6.42 -3.51 7.17
C HIS A 136 -5.74 -4.69 7.87
N LEU A 137 -6.50 -5.40 8.69
CA LEU A 137 -6.05 -6.59 9.40
C LEU A 137 -6.74 -7.84 8.83
N ILE A 138 -6.06 -8.97 8.89
CA ILE A 138 -6.62 -10.30 8.59
C ILE A 138 -6.22 -11.29 9.68
N ASP A 139 -7.09 -12.24 9.96
CA ASP A 139 -6.75 -13.35 10.82
C ASP A 139 -6.10 -14.49 10.02
N VAL A 140 -5.01 -15.03 10.55
CA VAL A 140 -4.28 -16.16 9.98
C VAL A 140 -4.30 -17.35 10.95
N ALA A 141 -4.09 -18.55 10.44
CA ALA A 141 -4.04 -19.74 11.28
C ALA A 141 -2.83 -19.73 12.24
N ASP A 142 -1.75 -19.10 11.83
CA ASP A 142 -0.50 -19.01 12.59
C ASP A 142 0.19 -17.67 12.32
N ALA A 143 0.22 -16.81 13.33
CA ALA A 143 0.82 -15.49 13.24
C ALA A 143 2.33 -15.45 13.55
N ARG A 144 2.97 -16.58 13.94
CA ARG A 144 4.39 -16.61 14.35
C ARG A 144 5.36 -16.07 13.30
N ALA A 145 5.05 -16.28 12.02
CA ALA A 145 5.86 -15.81 10.90
C ALA A 145 5.64 -14.34 10.54
N PHE A 146 4.63 -13.70 11.13
CA PHE A 146 4.19 -12.32 10.89
C PHE A 146 4.27 -11.51 12.19
N GLY A 147 4.25 -10.23 12.17
CA GLY A 147 3.96 -9.46 13.37
C GLY A 147 2.44 -9.49 13.63
N CYS A 148 1.99 -9.39 14.87
CA CYS A 148 0.57 -9.38 15.20
C CYS A 148 0.11 -8.03 15.74
N VAL A 149 -1.17 -7.71 15.51
CA VAL A 149 -1.76 -6.40 15.84
C VAL A 149 -2.99 -6.63 16.73
N PRO A 150 -2.81 -6.64 18.06
CA PRO A 150 -3.94 -6.72 18.98
C PRO A 150 -4.77 -5.45 18.92
N THR A 151 -6.10 -5.62 18.98
CA THR A 151 -7.07 -4.52 19.01
C THR A 151 -7.98 -4.64 20.22
N ASP A 152 -8.55 -3.52 20.68
CA ASP A 152 -9.62 -3.51 21.64
C ASP A 152 -10.96 -3.94 20.98
N PRO A 153 -12.06 -4.12 21.77
CA PRO A 153 -13.36 -4.49 21.24
C PRO A 153 -13.96 -3.48 20.23
N ASN A 154 -13.46 -2.25 20.21
CA ASN A 154 -13.90 -1.20 19.28
C ASN A 154 -13.04 -1.18 18.00
N GLY A 155 -12.04 -2.07 17.87
CA GLY A 155 -11.12 -2.15 16.74
C GLY A 155 -9.96 -1.15 16.80
N ARG A 156 -9.73 -0.49 17.96
CA ARG A 156 -8.56 0.37 18.14
C ARG A 156 -7.33 -0.48 18.37
N VAL A 157 -6.26 -0.19 17.62
CA VAL A 157 -4.97 -0.86 17.79
C VAL A 157 -4.40 -0.57 19.18
N ILE A 158 -4.06 -1.64 19.90
CA ILE A 158 -3.43 -1.57 21.22
C ILE A 158 -1.92 -1.54 21.07
N ASP A 159 -1.39 -2.39 20.16
CA ASP A 159 0.04 -2.52 19.93
C ASP A 159 0.33 -3.03 18.52
N PHE A 160 1.58 -2.92 18.09
CA PHE A 160 2.09 -3.46 16.84
C PHE A 160 3.31 -4.33 17.15
N LEU A 161 3.07 -5.61 17.33
CA LEU A 161 4.06 -6.53 17.85
C LEU A 161 4.83 -7.23 16.72
N GLU A 162 6.14 -7.28 16.87
CA GLU A 162 7.01 -8.02 15.97
C GLU A 162 6.78 -9.55 16.09
N LYS A 163 7.41 -10.31 15.19
CA LYS A 163 7.37 -11.76 15.18
C LYS A 163 7.79 -12.34 16.53
N MET A 164 6.98 -13.26 17.05
CA MET A 164 7.22 -13.90 18.33
C MET A 164 6.76 -15.35 18.30
N GLU A 165 7.34 -16.17 19.17
CA GLU A 165 7.03 -17.58 19.27
C GLU A 165 5.58 -17.83 19.74
N ASN A 166 5.07 -16.99 20.63
CA ASN A 166 3.72 -17.06 21.17
C ASN A 166 2.95 -15.76 20.87
N PRO A 167 2.35 -15.61 19.68
CA PRO A 167 1.57 -14.43 19.32
C PRO A 167 0.35 -14.25 20.24
N VAL A 168 0.09 -13.01 20.66
CA VAL A 168 -1.06 -12.68 21.53
C VAL A 168 -2.40 -12.66 20.78
N THR A 169 -2.33 -12.60 19.45
CA THR A 169 -3.47 -12.67 18.53
C THR A 169 -3.04 -13.25 17.19
N ASN A 170 -4.00 -13.78 16.43
CA ASN A 170 -3.76 -14.23 15.05
C ASN A 170 -4.04 -13.12 14.03
N SER A 171 -4.43 -11.92 14.46
CA SER A 171 -4.68 -10.77 13.60
C SER A 171 -3.37 -10.13 13.18
N ILE A 172 -3.12 -10.07 11.88
CA ILE A 172 -1.89 -9.52 11.30
C ILE A 172 -2.18 -8.35 10.36
N ASN A 173 -1.17 -7.51 10.14
CA ASN A 173 -1.23 -6.43 9.17
C ASN A 173 -1.29 -6.98 7.73
N ALA A 174 -2.33 -6.63 7.00
CA ALA A 174 -2.59 -7.08 5.63
C ALA A 174 -2.06 -6.13 4.55
N GLY A 175 -1.27 -5.11 4.91
CA GLY A 175 -0.54 -4.27 3.98
C GLY A 175 -1.39 -3.27 3.19
N CYS A 176 -2.54 -2.86 3.72
CA CYS A 176 -3.31 -1.73 3.23
C CYS A 176 -3.65 -0.79 4.38
N TYR A 177 -3.42 0.51 4.19
CA TYR A 177 -3.57 1.52 5.23
C TYR A 177 -4.35 2.72 4.69
N VAL A 178 -5.08 3.41 5.56
CA VAL A 178 -5.62 4.75 5.28
C VAL A 178 -5.01 5.70 6.28
N PHE A 179 -4.39 6.78 5.81
CA PHE A 179 -3.80 7.83 6.63
C PHE A 179 -4.39 9.18 6.29
N ASN A 180 -4.69 9.99 7.29
CA ASN A 180 -4.91 11.42 7.07
C ASN A 180 -3.60 12.09 6.63
N ALA A 181 -3.69 13.13 5.80
CA ALA A 181 -2.54 13.92 5.37
C ALA A 181 -1.72 14.46 6.55
N SER A 182 -2.38 14.74 7.68
CA SER A 182 -1.75 15.29 8.90
C SER A 182 -0.73 14.37 9.56
N VAL A 183 -0.72 13.06 9.24
CA VAL A 183 0.24 12.10 9.82
C VAL A 183 1.39 11.73 8.89
N ILE A 184 1.44 12.31 7.68
CA ILE A 184 2.49 12.13 6.68
C ILE A 184 3.45 13.31 6.68
#